data_a1e0b3aee3f49987dd3f40c777dd5a84
#
_entry.id   a1e0b3aee3f49987dd3f40c777dd5a84
#
_cell.length_a   1.000
_cell.length_b   1.000
_cell.length_c   1.000
_cell.angle_alpha   90.00
_cell.angle_beta   90.00
_cell.angle_gamma   90.00
#
_symmetry.space_group_name_H-M   'P 1'
#
loop_
_entity.id
_entity.type
_entity.pdbx_description
1 polymer ?
#
loop_
_entity_poly.entity_id
_entity_poly.type
_entity_poly.pdbx_seq_one_letter_code
_entity_poly.pdbx_strand_id
1 'polypeptide(L)'
;MILAIETSCDDTCAAVLDARGRARSNTISSQGVHDRYGGVVPEIASRHHLELVNLIVEQALSEAGATLDEIELVAATQGPGLVGALLVGLSTAKALAAARELPFAAVDHLQGHVAANFILTSPRAGQGQGQGQEEWPGQGPGQERGPGPGQGQGFEPPFVCLIASGGHTLLTHVTAHDGFRVLGRTLDDAAGEAFDKGARMLGLGYPGGAALERLAAGGDPRAFAFPGSRAERARGGKGTGRQAFEQGLDFSFAGLKTALLYRLRDMSAHENHTRVGDLAASYQAAIVDSLIERAGRGLEATGLDRLAVGGGVAANGELRRRLAELGASVHVPARELCTDNAAMIAAAARYGERLRYPAYLGLDAYATGERPR
;
A
#
# COMPACT_ATOMS: atom_id res chain seq x y z
N MET A 1 11.13 -22.06 -7.36
CA MET A 1 10.14 -20.97 -7.25
C MET A 1 9.82 -20.67 -5.79
N ILE A 2 9.20 -19.50 -5.49
CA ILE A 2 8.78 -19.08 -4.14
C ILE A 2 7.25 -19.05 -4.11
N LEU A 3 6.63 -19.78 -3.18
CA LEU A 3 5.21 -19.67 -2.87
C LEU A 3 5.05 -18.78 -1.64
N ALA A 4 4.24 -17.73 -1.73
CA ALA A 4 3.98 -16.83 -0.59
C ALA A 4 2.50 -16.74 -0.27
N ILE A 5 2.18 -16.53 1.01
CA ILE A 5 0.84 -16.34 1.54
C ILE A 5 0.79 -15.02 2.33
N GLU A 6 -0.25 -14.21 2.07
CA GLU A 6 -0.52 -12.96 2.77
C GLU A 6 -1.97 -12.99 3.32
N THR A 7 -2.11 -12.75 4.64
CA THR A 7 -3.40 -12.73 5.35
C THR A 7 -3.37 -11.74 6.52
N SER A 8 -2.67 -10.60 6.39
CA SER A 8 -2.47 -9.68 7.52
C SER A 8 -3.70 -8.85 7.89
N CYS A 9 -4.67 -8.69 6.98
CA CYS A 9 -5.87 -7.87 7.18
C CYS A 9 -7.13 -8.59 6.68
N ASP A 10 -7.70 -8.16 5.56
CA ASP A 10 -8.96 -8.68 4.99
C ASP A 10 -8.79 -9.26 3.57
N ASP A 11 -7.58 -9.29 3.05
CA ASP A 11 -7.27 -9.92 1.77
C ASP A 11 -6.60 -11.29 2.01
N THR A 12 -7.17 -12.36 1.42
CA THR A 12 -6.54 -13.68 1.38
C THR A 12 -5.77 -13.79 0.08
N CYS A 13 -4.44 -13.86 0.16
CA CYS A 13 -3.61 -13.85 -1.05
C CYS A 13 -2.61 -15.00 -1.07
N ALA A 14 -2.35 -15.52 -2.29
CA ALA A 14 -1.24 -16.40 -2.57
C ALA A 14 -0.58 -16.03 -3.90
N ALA A 15 0.74 -16.19 -4.00
CA ALA A 15 1.48 -15.87 -5.21
C ALA A 15 2.66 -16.82 -5.42
N VAL A 16 3.01 -17.03 -6.67
CA VAL A 16 4.23 -17.74 -7.07
C VAL A 16 5.17 -16.77 -7.78
N LEU A 17 6.39 -16.67 -7.26
CA LEU A 17 7.45 -15.85 -7.82
C LEU A 17 8.56 -16.75 -8.40
N ASP A 18 9.06 -16.45 -9.60
CA ASP A 18 10.18 -17.18 -10.19
C ASP A 18 11.54 -16.71 -9.62
N ALA A 19 12.60 -17.45 -9.93
CA ALA A 19 13.97 -17.14 -9.49
C ALA A 19 14.47 -15.76 -9.99
N ARG A 20 13.87 -15.23 -11.08
CA ARG A 20 14.23 -13.92 -11.63
C ARG A 20 13.51 -12.77 -10.94
N GLY A 21 12.52 -13.05 -10.06
CA GLY A 21 11.70 -12.03 -9.41
C GLY A 21 10.47 -11.62 -10.21
N ARG A 22 9.99 -12.46 -11.12
CA ARG A 22 8.74 -12.24 -11.85
C ARG A 22 7.60 -12.94 -11.15
N ALA A 23 6.51 -12.25 -10.92
CA ALA A 23 5.28 -12.87 -10.46
C ALA A 23 4.70 -13.74 -11.58
N ARG A 24 4.60 -15.05 -11.31
CA ARG A 24 3.94 -16.03 -12.18
C ARG A 24 2.45 -16.06 -11.92
N SER A 25 2.05 -15.83 -10.66
CA SER A 25 0.68 -15.61 -10.23
C SER A 25 0.64 -14.63 -9.07
N ASN A 26 -0.50 -13.97 -8.87
CA ASN A 26 -0.81 -13.15 -7.72
C ASN A 26 -2.31 -13.15 -7.52
N THR A 27 -2.81 -14.15 -6.82
CA THR A 27 -4.23 -14.41 -6.59
C THR A 27 -4.66 -13.72 -5.32
N ILE A 28 -5.69 -12.89 -5.38
CA ILE A 28 -6.20 -12.06 -4.29
C ILE A 28 -7.70 -12.30 -4.15
N SER A 29 -8.16 -12.52 -2.93
CA SER A 29 -9.58 -12.60 -2.57
C SER A 29 -9.88 -11.64 -1.43
N SER A 30 -10.51 -10.51 -1.77
CA SER A 30 -10.91 -9.48 -0.81
C SER A 30 -12.25 -9.80 -0.14
N GLN A 31 -12.33 -9.54 1.15
CA GLN A 31 -13.49 -9.89 1.98
C GLN A 31 -14.53 -8.77 2.01
N GLY A 32 -15.38 -8.66 0.99
CA GLY A 32 -16.45 -7.66 0.91
C GLY A 32 -17.49 -7.71 2.04
N VAL A 33 -17.45 -8.74 2.90
CA VAL A 33 -18.34 -8.85 4.06
C VAL A 33 -18.19 -7.70 5.05
N HIS A 34 -17.02 -7.07 5.08
CA HIS A 34 -16.69 -5.97 5.99
C HIS A 34 -17.37 -4.65 5.64
N ASP A 35 -17.85 -4.47 4.42
CA ASP A 35 -18.54 -3.26 3.95
C ASP A 35 -19.74 -2.91 4.84
N ARG A 36 -20.50 -3.94 5.28
CA ARG A 36 -21.66 -3.78 6.16
C ARG A 36 -21.32 -3.28 7.58
N TYR A 37 -20.09 -3.47 8.01
CA TYR A 37 -19.59 -3.04 9.32
C TYR A 37 -18.85 -1.71 9.25
N GLY A 38 -18.57 -1.24 8.04
CA GLY A 38 -17.82 -0.01 7.81
C GLY A 38 -16.35 -0.07 8.25
N GLY A 39 -15.75 -1.26 8.22
CA GLY A 39 -14.35 -1.53 8.56
C GLY A 39 -14.14 -2.99 8.92
N VAL A 40 -12.89 -3.42 8.95
CA VAL A 40 -12.52 -4.83 9.16
C VAL A 40 -12.87 -5.29 10.58
N VAL A 41 -13.55 -6.44 10.67
CA VAL A 41 -13.85 -7.13 11.94
C VAL A 41 -12.90 -8.32 12.07
N PRO A 42 -11.92 -8.31 13.01
CA PRO A 42 -10.81 -9.27 13.04
C PRO A 42 -11.24 -10.74 13.12
N GLU A 43 -12.29 -11.05 13.87
CA GLU A 43 -12.79 -12.43 13.99
C GLU A 43 -13.42 -12.91 12.69
N ILE A 44 -14.16 -12.07 11.99
CA ILE A 44 -14.75 -12.40 10.69
C ILE A 44 -13.63 -12.61 9.67
N ALA A 45 -12.63 -11.72 9.65
CA ALA A 45 -11.49 -11.84 8.76
C ALA A 45 -10.76 -13.18 8.94
N SER A 46 -10.45 -13.55 10.18
CA SER A 46 -9.76 -14.82 10.49
C SER A 46 -10.53 -16.06 10.00
N ARG A 47 -11.85 -16.07 10.17
CA ARG A 47 -12.71 -17.18 9.71
C ARG A 47 -12.73 -17.29 8.17
N HIS A 48 -12.84 -16.16 7.48
CA HIS A 48 -12.79 -16.14 6.02
C HIS A 48 -11.44 -16.59 5.47
N HIS A 49 -10.33 -16.16 6.08
CA HIS A 49 -9.01 -16.66 5.70
C HIS A 49 -8.92 -18.18 5.82
N LEU A 50 -9.42 -18.74 6.92
CA LEU A 50 -9.39 -20.19 7.16
C LEU A 50 -10.18 -20.98 6.09
N GLU A 51 -11.30 -20.42 5.63
CA GLU A 51 -12.13 -21.04 4.57
C GLU A 51 -11.47 -20.97 3.19
N LEU A 52 -10.72 -19.90 2.91
CA LEU A 52 -10.25 -19.59 1.56
C LEU A 52 -8.78 -19.93 1.31
N VAL A 53 -7.91 -19.95 2.32
CA VAL A 53 -6.46 -20.00 2.13
C VAL A 53 -6.01 -21.17 1.24
N ASN A 54 -6.57 -22.36 1.41
CA ASN A 54 -6.20 -23.53 0.61
C ASN A 54 -6.62 -23.35 -0.87
N LEU A 55 -7.83 -22.85 -1.11
CA LEU A 55 -8.35 -22.61 -2.46
C LEU A 55 -7.51 -21.56 -3.20
N ILE A 56 -7.12 -20.50 -2.49
CA ILE A 56 -6.30 -19.41 -3.05
C ILE A 56 -4.87 -19.89 -3.36
N VAL A 57 -4.30 -20.75 -2.51
CA VAL A 57 -3.00 -21.39 -2.79
C VAL A 57 -3.07 -22.31 -4.01
N GLU A 58 -4.09 -23.15 -4.11
CA GLU A 58 -4.31 -24.03 -5.27
C GLU A 58 -4.49 -23.23 -6.56
N GLN A 59 -5.29 -22.16 -6.51
CA GLN A 59 -5.50 -21.27 -7.65
C GLN A 59 -4.19 -20.59 -8.07
N ALA A 60 -3.41 -20.06 -7.11
CA ALA A 60 -2.13 -19.41 -7.40
C ALA A 60 -1.12 -20.36 -8.07
N LEU A 61 -1.05 -21.60 -7.63
CA LEU A 61 -0.21 -22.64 -8.27
C LEU A 61 -0.70 -22.95 -9.70
N SER A 62 -2.02 -23.12 -9.87
CA SER A 62 -2.63 -23.36 -11.18
C SER A 62 -2.37 -22.22 -12.17
N GLU A 63 -2.58 -20.96 -11.75
CA GLU A 63 -2.32 -19.76 -12.56
C GLU A 63 -0.85 -19.62 -12.94
N ALA A 64 0.06 -20.01 -12.03
CA ALA A 64 1.50 -20.03 -12.29
C ALA A 64 1.92 -21.13 -13.25
N GLY A 65 1.07 -22.14 -13.50
CA GLY A 65 1.41 -23.39 -14.18
C GLY A 65 2.48 -24.16 -13.41
N ALA A 66 2.40 -24.16 -12.07
CA ALA A 66 3.39 -24.75 -11.19
C ALA A 66 2.76 -25.76 -10.22
N THR A 67 3.57 -26.71 -9.78
CA THR A 67 3.23 -27.68 -8.75
C THR A 67 4.01 -27.41 -7.47
N LEU A 68 3.57 -27.98 -6.35
CA LEU A 68 4.32 -27.87 -5.09
C LEU A 68 5.74 -28.48 -5.17
N ASP A 69 6.00 -29.39 -6.10
CA ASP A 69 7.33 -30.00 -6.31
C ASP A 69 8.35 -29.00 -6.90
N GLU A 70 7.88 -27.94 -7.52
CA GLU A 70 8.72 -26.89 -8.11
C GLU A 70 8.95 -25.71 -7.16
N ILE A 71 8.35 -25.75 -5.97
CA ILE A 71 8.54 -24.74 -4.94
C ILE A 71 9.80 -25.06 -4.13
N GLU A 72 10.70 -24.11 -4.00
CA GLU A 72 11.97 -24.20 -3.28
C GLU A 72 11.97 -23.42 -1.96
N LEU A 73 10.99 -22.52 -1.77
CA LEU A 73 10.84 -21.69 -0.59
C LEU A 73 9.36 -21.38 -0.39
N VAL A 74 8.87 -21.56 0.83
CA VAL A 74 7.55 -21.08 1.23
C VAL A 74 7.72 -19.85 2.11
N ALA A 75 6.90 -18.83 1.91
CA ALA A 75 6.93 -17.60 2.68
C ALA A 75 5.54 -17.22 3.19
N ALA A 76 5.49 -16.52 4.31
CA ALA A 76 4.25 -15.91 4.77
C ALA A 76 4.54 -14.63 5.55
N THR A 77 3.53 -13.76 5.60
CA THR A 77 3.56 -12.59 6.46
C THR A 77 3.50 -13.03 7.92
N GLN A 78 4.49 -12.58 8.70
CA GLN A 78 4.55 -12.80 10.13
C GLN A 78 3.85 -11.67 10.91
N GLY A 79 3.84 -10.47 10.37
CA GLY A 79 3.29 -9.25 10.93
C GLY A 79 3.99 -8.01 10.34
N PRO A 80 3.57 -6.79 10.74
CA PRO A 80 2.41 -6.50 11.59
C PRO A 80 1.07 -6.78 10.90
N GLY A 81 0.00 -6.94 11.70
CA GLY A 81 -1.36 -7.17 11.21
C GLY A 81 -2.32 -7.69 12.27
N LEU A 82 -3.49 -8.14 11.84
CA LEU A 82 -4.49 -8.76 12.71
C LEU A 82 -4.00 -10.16 13.10
N VAL A 83 -3.66 -10.39 14.39
CA VAL A 83 -3.02 -11.62 14.83
C VAL A 83 -3.78 -12.89 14.42
N GLY A 84 -5.12 -12.90 14.59
CA GLY A 84 -5.93 -14.05 14.19
C GLY A 84 -5.89 -14.33 12.69
N ALA A 85 -5.85 -13.31 11.87
CA ALA A 85 -5.73 -13.39 10.42
C ALA A 85 -4.33 -13.87 10.00
N LEU A 86 -3.28 -13.25 10.55
CA LEU A 86 -1.88 -13.65 10.34
C LEU A 86 -1.62 -15.12 10.67
N LEU A 87 -2.18 -15.60 11.79
CA LEU A 87 -2.01 -16.99 12.23
C LEU A 87 -2.51 -18.01 11.20
N VAL A 88 -3.54 -17.68 10.44
CA VAL A 88 -4.05 -18.57 9.39
C VAL A 88 -3.00 -18.75 8.28
N GLY A 89 -2.53 -17.66 7.68
CA GLY A 89 -1.53 -17.72 6.61
C GLY A 89 -0.20 -18.30 7.09
N LEU A 90 0.28 -17.83 8.25
CA LEU A 90 1.54 -18.27 8.83
C LEU A 90 1.53 -19.78 9.15
N SER A 91 0.46 -20.30 9.76
CA SER A 91 0.34 -21.73 10.09
C SER A 91 0.21 -22.59 8.83
N THR A 92 -0.58 -22.16 7.85
CA THR A 92 -0.74 -22.85 6.57
C THR A 92 0.63 -22.94 5.84
N ALA A 93 1.35 -21.84 5.75
CA ALA A 93 2.64 -21.81 5.09
C ALA A 93 3.69 -22.66 5.83
N LYS A 94 3.74 -22.62 7.16
CA LYS A 94 4.61 -23.48 7.97
C LYS A 94 4.28 -24.97 7.78
N ALA A 95 2.99 -25.32 7.73
CA ALA A 95 2.56 -26.70 7.51
C ALA A 95 2.97 -27.20 6.10
N LEU A 96 2.78 -26.40 5.06
CA LEU A 96 3.23 -26.71 3.69
C LEU A 96 4.75 -26.89 3.63
N ALA A 97 5.51 -25.98 4.23
CA ALA A 97 6.96 -26.05 4.28
C ALA A 97 7.43 -27.31 5.01
N ALA A 98 6.83 -27.64 6.17
CA ALA A 98 7.18 -28.82 6.96
C ALA A 98 6.85 -30.13 6.23
N ALA A 99 5.68 -30.24 5.59
CA ALA A 99 5.25 -31.43 4.88
C ALA A 99 6.14 -31.76 3.65
N ARG A 100 6.84 -30.74 3.12
CA ARG A 100 7.70 -30.86 1.93
C ARG A 100 9.19 -30.70 2.27
N GLU A 101 9.54 -30.59 3.55
CA GLU A 101 10.91 -30.32 4.04
C GLU A 101 11.56 -29.07 3.38
N LEU A 102 10.72 -28.09 3.01
CA LEU A 102 11.17 -26.86 2.36
C LEU A 102 11.65 -25.83 3.39
N PRO A 103 12.57 -24.93 3.01
CA PRO A 103 12.88 -23.76 3.79
C PRO A 103 11.66 -22.83 3.85
N PHE A 104 11.60 -22.03 4.93
CA PHE A 104 10.55 -21.08 5.19
C PHE A 104 11.12 -19.68 5.43
N ALA A 105 10.44 -18.65 4.88
CA ALA A 105 10.76 -17.25 5.14
C ALA A 105 9.57 -16.56 5.82
N ALA A 106 9.79 -16.04 7.02
CA ALA A 106 8.84 -15.16 7.69
C ALA A 106 9.10 -13.72 7.25
N VAL A 107 8.09 -13.04 6.72
CA VAL A 107 8.23 -11.73 6.12
C VAL A 107 7.49 -10.67 6.94
N ASP A 108 8.13 -9.53 7.12
CA ASP A 108 7.47 -8.32 7.63
C ASP A 108 6.58 -7.72 6.54
N HIS A 109 5.32 -7.43 6.86
CA HIS A 109 4.33 -6.90 5.93
C HIS A 109 4.78 -5.58 5.27
N LEU A 110 5.41 -4.69 6.04
CA LEU A 110 5.89 -3.40 5.54
C LEU A 110 7.12 -3.58 4.63
N GLN A 111 7.97 -4.59 4.93
CA GLN A 111 9.03 -5.02 4.03
C GLN A 111 8.44 -5.54 2.71
N GLY A 112 7.29 -6.22 2.77
CA GLY A 112 6.53 -6.62 1.57
C GLY A 112 6.17 -5.42 0.69
N HIS A 113 5.57 -4.38 1.26
CA HIS A 113 5.23 -3.17 0.50
C HIS A 113 6.45 -2.46 -0.12
N VAL A 114 7.61 -2.48 0.55
CA VAL A 114 8.87 -2.01 -0.05
C VAL A 114 9.25 -2.92 -1.22
N ALA A 115 9.19 -4.23 -1.02
CA ALA A 115 9.64 -5.24 -1.98
C ALA A 115 8.73 -5.36 -3.22
N ALA A 116 7.48 -4.89 -3.16
CA ALA A 116 6.63 -4.75 -4.35
C ALA A 116 7.31 -3.99 -5.49
N ASN A 117 8.21 -3.05 -5.15
CA ASN A 117 9.00 -2.28 -6.11
C ASN A 117 10.14 -3.09 -6.77
N PHE A 118 10.47 -4.27 -6.26
CA PHE A 118 11.50 -5.16 -6.83
C PHE A 118 10.91 -6.17 -7.81
N ILE A 119 9.58 -6.26 -7.92
CA ILE A 119 8.91 -7.23 -8.79
C ILE A 119 9.11 -6.83 -10.24
N LEU A 120 9.62 -7.77 -11.03
CA LEU A 120 9.73 -7.61 -12.47
C LEU A 120 8.36 -7.84 -13.12
N THR A 121 7.82 -6.82 -13.76
CA THR A 121 6.61 -6.97 -14.58
C THR A 121 6.99 -7.49 -15.96
N SER A 122 6.43 -8.65 -16.36
CA SER A 122 6.53 -9.09 -17.74
C SER A 122 5.74 -8.16 -18.65
N PRO A 123 6.24 -7.76 -19.84
CA PRO A 123 5.36 -7.23 -20.86
C PRO A 123 4.31 -8.32 -21.14
N ARG A 124 3.03 -8.03 -20.90
CA ARG A 124 1.94 -8.97 -21.21
C ARG A 124 2.04 -9.35 -22.68
N ALA A 125 2.44 -10.59 -22.98
CA ALA A 125 2.22 -11.20 -24.27
C ALA A 125 0.71 -11.35 -24.45
N GLY A 126 0.14 -10.52 -25.31
CA GLY A 126 -1.14 -10.66 -25.98
C GLY A 126 -2.29 -11.27 -25.17
N GLN A 127 -3.02 -10.45 -24.43
CA GLN A 127 -4.42 -10.72 -24.14
C GLN A 127 -5.25 -9.46 -24.45
N GLY A 128 -6.16 -9.64 -25.41
CA GLY A 128 -7.41 -8.93 -25.66
C GLY A 128 -7.42 -7.40 -25.59
N GLN A 129 -7.64 -6.80 -26.74
CA GLN A 129 -8.13 -5.44 -26.90
C GLN A 129 -9.28 -5.18 -25.93
N GLY A 130 -9.12 -4.23 -24.98
CA GLY A 130 -10.25 -3.71 -24.26
C GLY A 130 -10.02 -3.37 -22.80
N GLN A 131 -8.94 -2.64 -22.47
CA GLN A 131 -8.94 -1.70 -21.33
C GLN A 131 -7.73 -0.79 -21.51
N GLY A 132 -8.00 0.53 -21.61
CA GLY A 132 -7.07 1.55 -22.03
C GLY A 132 -5.74 1.49 -21.29
N GLN A 133 -4.68 1.62 -22.03
CA GLN A 133 -3.39 2.07 -21.51
C GLN A 133 -3.67 3.42 -20.83
N GLU A 134 -3.68 3.43 -19.48
CA GLU A 134 -3.75 4.71 -18.77
C GLU A 134 -2.48 5.49 -19.12
N GLU A 135 -2.65 6.48 -19.99
CA GLU A 135 -1.61 7.47 -20.29
C GLU A 135 -1.32 8.24 -18.99
N TRP A 136 -0.07 8.30 -18.64
CA TRP A 136 0.41 9.13 -17.54
C TRP A 136 0.08 10.60 -17.85
N PRO A 137 -0.72 11.33 -17.03
CA PRO A 137 -1.07 12.70 -17.31
C PRO A 137 0.18 13.59 -17.23
N GLY A 138 0.61 14.15 -18.36
CA GLY A 138 1.73 15.09 -18.44
C GLY A 138 2.68 14.90 -19.61
N GLN A 139 2.45 13.92 -20.51
CA GLN A 139 3.29 13.74 -21.70
C GLN A 139 2.53 14.21 -22.95
N GLY A 140 3.00 15.31 -23.53
CA GLY A 140 2.51 15.81 -24.81
C GLY A 140 2.87 14.85 -25.97
N PRO A 141 2.10 14.88 -27.10
CA PRO A 141 2.38 14.06 -28.26
C PRO A 141 3.65 14.56 -28.96
N GLY A 142 4.70 13.70 -29.03
CA GLY A 142 5.87 13.97 -29.87
C GLY A 142 7.26 13.68 -29.30
N GLN A 143 7.39 13.14 -28.11
CA GLN A 143 8.69 12.66 -27.62
C GLN A 143 8.85 11.17 -27.87
N GLU A 144 9.83 10.78 -28.69
CA GLU A 144 10.25 9.39 -28.86
C GLU A 144 10.55 8.78 -27.47
N ARG A 145 9.78 7.77 -27.10
CA ARG A 145 9.91 7.05 -25.85
C ARG A 145 11.21 6.25 -25.89
N GLY A 146 12.25 6.76 -25.23
CA GLY A 146 13.19 5.87 -24.62
C GLY A 146 12.44 4.96 -23.62
N PRO A 147 12.88 3.71 -23.38
CA PRO A 147 12.22 2.85 -22.41
C PRO A 147 12.12 3.61 -21.08
N GLY A 148 10.88 3.90 -20.62
CA GLY A 148 10.66 4.56 -19.36
C GLY A 148 11.36 3.78 -18.26
N PRO A 149 11.93 4.42 -17.22
CA PRO A 149 12.58 3.71 -16.13
C PRO A 149 11.55 2.79 -15.49
N GLY A 150 11.71 1.44 -15.66
CA GLY A 150 10.87 0.45 -15.00
C GLY A 150 10.30 -0.67 -15.85
N GLN A 151 10.39 -0.65 -17.18
CA GLN A 151 9.96 -1.82 -17.98
C GLN A 151 11.08 -2.88 -18.00
N GLY A 152 10.94 -3.90 -17.15
CA GLY A 152 11.80 -5.09 -17.17
C GLY A 152 12.94 -5.14 -16.16
N GLN A 153 13.16 -4.08 -15.35
CA GLN A 153 14.09 -4.08 -14.23
C GLN A 153 13.37 -3.61 -12.97
N GLY A 154 13.55 -4.34 -11.84
CA GLY A 154 13.08 -3.88 -10.53
C GLY A 154 13.74 -2.56 -10.14
N PHE A 155 13.11 -1.83 -9.21
CA PHE A 155 13.63 -0.57 -8.71
C PHE A 155 14.68 -0.84 -7.62
N GLU A 156 15.95 -0.75 -7.98
CA GLU A 156 17.08 -1.16 -7.11
C GLU A 156 17.41 -0.13 -6.04
N PRO A 157 17.76 -0.55 -4.79
CA PRO A 157 18.28 0.34 -3.76
C PRO A 157 19.58 1.07 -4.19
N PRO A 158 19.91 2.25 -3.60
CA PRO A 158 19.17 2.97 -2.58
C PRO A 158 18.05 3.87 -3.14
N PHE A 159 16.97 4.04 -2.38
CA PHE A 159 15.89 4.97 -2.68
C PHE A 159 15.08 5.32 -1.41
N VAL A 160 14.30 6.41 -1.47
CA VAL A 160 13.27 6.71 -0.47
C VAL A 160 11.99 5.97 -0.86
N CYS A 161 11.31 5.32 0.10
CA CYS A 161 10.02 4.68 -0.14
C CYS A 161 8.94 5.30 0.73
N LEU A 162 7.86 5.75 0.09
CA LEU A 162 6.63 6.17 0.76
C LEU A 162 5.65 5.00 0.76
N ILE A 163 5.36 4.46 1.93
CA ILE A 163 4.31 3.46 2.13
C ILE A 163 3.08 4.17 2.66
N ALA A 164 1.95 4.10 1.94
CA ALA A 164 0.68 4.68 2.33
C ALA A 164 -0.45 3.70 2.06
N SER A 165 -1.00 3.10 3.13
CA SER A 165 -2.06 2.09 3.09
C SER A 165 -3.20 2.43 4.05
N GLY A 166 -4.18 1.53 4.18
CA GLY A 166 -5.27 1.62 5.14
C GLY A 166 -4.78 1.64 6.58
N GLY A 167 -3.78 0.79 6.92
CA GLY A 167 -3.26 0.65 8.28
C GLY A 167 -1.94 1.38 8.55
N HIS A 168 -1.17 1.73 7.52
CA HIS A 168 0.19 2.24 7.71
C HIS A 168 0.49 3.45 6.83
N THR A 169 1.24 4.40 7.39
CA THR A 169 1.87 5.48 6.62
C THR A 169 3.29 5.69 7.14
N LEU A 170 4.26 5.40 6.26
CA LEU A 170 5.69 5.42 6.57
C LEU A 170 6.47 6.08 5.44
N LEU A 171 7.54 6.76 5.82
CA LEU A 171 8.60 7.16 4.91
C LEU A 171 9.87 6.43 5.32
N THR A 172 10.52 5.75 4.37
CA THR A 172 11.68 4.90 4.66
C THR A 172 12.83 5.20 3.71
N HIS A 173 14.06 5.01 4.19
CA HIS A 173 15.27 4.95 3.38
C HIS A 173 15.63 3.48 3.16
N VAL A 174 15.44 3.00 1.96
CA VAL A 174 15.77 1.63 1.55
C VAL A 174 17.21 1.63 1.09
N THR A 175 18.08 0.96 1.84
CA THR A 175 19.53 0.89 1.56
C THR A 175 19.94 -0.43 0.94
N ALA A 176 19.15 -1.49 1.14
CA ALA A 176 19.36 -2.82 0.61
C ALA A 176 18.00 -3.51 0.40
N HIS A 177 17.97 -4.62 -0.33
CA HIS A 177 16.73 -5.36 -0.61
C HIS A 177 16.10 -5.98 0.64
N ASP A 178 16.90 -6.29 1.65
CA ASP A 178 16.50 -6.95 2.90
C ASP A 178 16.32 -5.99 4.07
N GLY A 179 16.47 -4.68 3.84
CA GLY A 179 16.40 -3.72 4.94
C GLY A 179 16.14 -2.28 4.54
N PHE A 180 15.45 -1.59 5.44
CA PHE A 180 15.21 -0.16 5.34
C PHE A 180 15.29 0.50 6.73
N ARG A 181 15.52 1.80 6.73
CA ARG A 181 15.46 2.65 7.92
C ARG A 181 14.23 3.56 7.84
N VAL A 182 13.41 3.54 8.87
CA VAL A 182 12.28 4.47 8.97
C VAL A 182 12.79 5.90 9.16
N LEU A 183 12.33 6.80 8.30
CA LEU A 183 12.60 8.23 8.36
C LEU A 183 11.47 8.97 9.09
N GLY A 184 10.23 8.55 8.89
CA GLY A 184 9.04 9.09 9.53
C GLY A 184 7.87 8.11 9.45
N ARG A 185 6.90 8.25 10.36
CA ARG A 185 5.69 7.43 10.42
C ARG A 185 4.48 8.28 10.81
N THR A 186 3.29 7.77 10.60
CA THR A 186 2.12 8.43 11.17
C THR A 186 2.11 8.30 12.69
N LEU A 187 1.69 9.37 13.36
CA LEU A 187 1.57 9.43 14.83
C LEU A 187 0.13 9.15 15.28
N ASP A 188 -0.79 9.08 14.33
CA ASP A 188 -2.22 8.85 14.56
C ASP A 188 -2.82 8.01 13.43
N ASP A 189 -3.83 8.50 12.72
CA ASP A 189 -4.46 7.78 11.61
C ASP A 189 -3.47 7.55 10.45
N ALA A 190 -3.59 6.43 9.75
CA ALA A 190 -2.93 6.22 8.46
C ALA A 190 -3.63 7.05 7.36
N ALA A 191 -2.92 7.29 6.25
CA ALA A 191 -3.46 8.06 5.12
C ALA A 191 -4.71 7.41 4.52
N GLY A 192 -4.72 6.09 4.32
CA GLY A 192 -5.89 5.37 3.82
C GLY A 192 -7.05 5.41 4.81
N GLU A 193 -6.78 5.26 6.11
CA GLU A 193 -7.79 5.43 7.17
C GLU A 193 -8.39 6.84 7.17
N ALA A 194 -7.57 7.87 6.91
CA ALA A 194 -8.05 9.24 6.75
C ALA A 194 -8.99 9.37 5.54
N PHE A 195 -8.67 8.75 4.40
CA PHE A 195 -9.55 8.67 3.24
C PHE A 195 -10.88 8.00 3.59
N ASP A 196 -10.87 6.84 4.25
CA ASP A 196 -12.07 6.09 4.61
C ASP A 196 -12.96 6.85 5.61
N LYS A 197 -12.34 7.47 6.61
CA LYS A 197 -13.05 8.33 7.59
C LYS A 197 -13.71 9.54 6.92
N GLY A 198 -12.99 10.20 5.98
CA GLY A 198 -13.53 11.32 5.21
C GLY A 198 -14.70 10.89 4.31
N ALA A 199 -14.53 9.79 3.59
CA ALA A 199 -15.56 9.21 2.74
C ALA A 199 -16.85 8.88 3.52
N ARG A 200 -16.70 8.26 4.68
CA ARG A 200 -17.85 7.95 5.57
C ARG A 200 -18.59 9.20 6.02
N MET A 201 -17.86 10.27 6.36
CA MET A 201 -18.46 11.55 6.77
C MET A 201 -19.20 12.25 5.62
N LEU A 202 -18.78 12.02 4.39
CA LEU A 202 -19.44 12.51 3.17
C LEU A 202 -20.55 11.58 2.66
N GLY A 203 -20.92 10.54 3.44
CA GLY A 203 -21.97 9.60 3.07
C GLY A 203 -21.60 8.57 2.03
N LEU A 204 -20.31 8.39 1.75
CA LEU A 204 -19.78 7.36 0.84
C LEU A 204 -19.59 6.04 1.59
N GLY A 205 -19.67 4.93 0.87
CA GLY A 205 -19.49 3.59 1.44
C GLY A 205 -18.06 3.26 1.85
N TYR A 206 -17.80 2.01 2.17
CA TYR A 206 -16.49 1.43 2.44
C TYR A 206 -16.18 0.39 1.32
N PRO A 207 -14.92 0.26 0.85
CA PRO A 207 -13.77 1.15 1.12
C PRO A 207 -13.96 2.54 0.51
N GLY A 208 -13.59 3.58 1.29
CA GLY A 208 -13.93 4.96 0.97
C GLY A 208 -12.99 5.64 -0.02
N GLY A 209 -11.73 5.22 -0.11
CA GLY A 209 -10.69 5.92 -0.87
C GLY A 209 -11.05 6.16 -2.32
N ALA A 210 -11.42 5.11 -3.07
CA ALA A 210 -11.81 5.22 -4.47
C ALA A 210 -13.13 6.00 -4.69
N ALA A 211 -14.08 5.89 -3.74
CA ALA A 211 -15.34 6.62 -3.80
C ALA A 211 -15.12 8.13 -3.58
N LEU A 212 -14.25 8.48 -2.63
CA LEU A 212 -13.87 9.86 -2.36
C LEU A 212 -13.11 10.46 -3.56
N GLU A 213 -12.19 9.72 -4.16
CA GLU A 213 -11.47 10.15 -5.36
C GLU A 213 -12.42 10.45 -6.53
N ARG A 214 -13.38 9.55 -6.81
CA ARG A 214 -14.40 9.79 -7.85
C ARG A 214 -15.23 11.04 -7.57
N LEU A 215 -15.64 11.27 -6.32
CA LEU A 215 -16.39 12.45 -5.93
C LEU A 215 -15.55 13.73 -6.05
N ALA A 216 -14.27 13.65 -5.73
CA ALA A 216 -13.31 14.75 -5.80
C ALA A 216 -12.98 15.18 -7.25
N ALA A 217 -13.14 14.30 -8.24
CA ALA A 217 -12.72 14.53 -9.62
C ALA A 217 -13.36 15.77 -10.28
N GLY A 218 -14.56 16.18 -9.85
CA GLY A 218 -15.27 17.37 -10.36
C GLY A 218 -15.18 18.59 -9.45
N GLY A 219 -14.50 18.50 -8.29
CA GLY A 219 -14.46 19.56 -7.28
C GLY A 219 -13.21 20.44 -7.35
N ASP A 220 -13.28 21.62 -6.74
CA ASP A 220 -12.14 22.51 -6.59
C ASP A 220 -11.30 22.12 -5.35
N PRO A 221 -10.04 21.66 -5.51
CA PRO A 221 -9.19 21.30 -4.38
C PRO A 221 -8.74 22.48 -3.50
N ARG A 222 -9.07 23.72 -3.88
CA ARG A 222 -8.77 24.94 -3.13
C ARG A 222 -10.00 25.60 -2.53
N ALA A 223 -11.18 25.04 -2.71
CA ALA A 223 -12.45 25.61 -2.21
C ALA A 223 -12.49 25.70 -0.68
N PHE A 224 -11.90 24.72 0.00
CA PHE A 224 -11.82 24.67 1.46
C PHE A 224 -10.36 24.53 1.94
N ALA A 225 -10.01 25.28 2.99
CA ALA A 225 -8.70 25.13 3.61
C ALA A 225 -8.79 24.10 4.75
N PHE A 226 -8.07 22.99 4.60
CA PHE A 226 -7.87 21.98 5.63
C PHE A 226 -6.47 22.11 6.26
N PRO A 227 -6.29 21.72 7.53
CA PRO A 227 -5.01 21.79 8.22
C PRO A 227 -3.87 21.14 7.41
N GLY A 228 -2.74 21.85 7.26
CA GLY A 228 -1.58 21.37 6.51
C GLY A 228 -1.69 21.44 4.99
N SER A 229 -2.86 21.79 4.43
CA SER A 229 -3.04 21.89 2.98
C SER A 229 -2.34 23.11 2.36
N ARG A 230 -2.03 23.05 1.06
CA ARG A 230 -1.58 24.22 0.30
C ARG A 230 -2.61 25.35 0.32
N ALA A 231 -3.90 25.02 0.34
CA ALA A 231 -4.98 25.97 0.43
C ALA A 231 -4.96 26.77 1.75
N GLU A 232 -4.66 26.11 2.88
CA GLU A 232 -4.48 26.78 4.17
C GLU A 232 -3.28 27.72 4.14
N ARG A 233 -2.14 27.24 3.62
CA ARG A 233 -0.90 28.04 3.50
C ARG A 233 -1.11 29.30 2.64
N ALA A 234 -1.80 29.16 1.52
CA ALA A 234 -2.10 30.27 0.62
C ALA A 234 -3.00 31.36 1.26
N ARG A 235 -3.82 30.99 2.25
CA ARG A 235 -4.68 31.92 3.02
C ARG A 235 -4.00 32.51 4.26
N GLY A 236 -2.68 32.29 4.44
CA GLY A 236 -1.93 32.82 5.58
C GLY A 236 -2.23 32.13 6.91
N GLY A 237 -2.81 30.92 6.87
CA GLY A 237 -3.12 30.12 8.06
C GLY A 237 -1.84 29.77 8.82
N LYS A 238 -1.74 30.24 10.06
CA LYS A 238 -0.73 29.76 11.01
C LYS A 238 -1.24 28.45 11.57
N GLY A 239 -0.81 27.31 10.97
CA GLY A 239 -1.24 25.98 11.39
C GLY A 239 -1.10 25.80 12.90
N THR A 240 -2.22 25.66 13.58
CA THR A 240 -2.26 25.35 15.01
C THR A 240 -1.74 23.92 15.23
N GLY A 241 -0.68 23.77 16.01
CA GLY A 241 -0.02 22.50 16.29
C GLY A 241 1.26 22.23 15.52
N ARG A 242 1.72 23.17 14.73
CA ARG A 242 2.75 23.03 13.68
C ARG A 242 4.19 22.93 14.14
N GLN A 243 4.58 23.53 15.29
CA GLN A 243 5.99 23.68 15.65
C GLN A 243 6.73 22.34 15.89
N ALA A 244 6.05 21.29 16.32
CA ALA A 244 6.66 19.98 16.50
C ALA A 244 6.80 19.19 15.19
N PHE A 245 5.95 19.48 14.17
CA PHE A 245 5.93 18.78 12.87
C PHE A 245 6.79 19.47 11.79
N GLU A 246 7.15 20.73 11.96
CA GLU A 246 7.90 21.50 10.95
C GLU A 246 9.33 21.01 10.74
N GLN A 247 9.88 20.23 11.69
CA GLN A 247 11.24 19.67 11.60
C GLN A 247 11.26 18.14 11.42
N GLY A 248 10.11 17.44 11.54
CA GLY A 248 10.01 15.99 11.46
C GLY A 248 9.52 15.49 10.10
N LEU A 249 9.79 14.22 9.83
CA LEU A 249 9.28 13.48 8.67
C LEU A 249 8.01 12.66 9.01
N ASP A 250 7.51 12.79 10.24
CA ASP A 250 6.31 12.11 10.70
C ASP A 250 5.03 12.71 10.08
N PHE A 251 3.98 11.90 10.03
CA PHE A 251 2.67 12.28 9.51
C PHE A 251 1.64 12.40 10.63
N SER A 252 0.58 13.17 10.39
CA SER A 252 -0.62 13.21 11.22
C SER A 252 -1.83 13.56 10.36
N PHE A 253 -2.90 12.78 10.47
CA PHE A 253 -4.12 12.92 9.69
C PHE A 253 -5.37 13.06 10.56
N ALA A 254 -5.33 12.79 11.87
CA ALA A 254 -6.49 12.86 12.76
C ALA A 254 -7.14 14.25 12.79
N GLY A 255 -6.33 15.32 12.66
CA GLY A 255 -6.81 16.70 12.58
C GLY A 255 -7.69 16.99 11.36
N LEU A 256 -7.47 16.30 10.24
CA LEU A 256 -8.27 16.46 9.01
C LEU A 256 -9.72 15.99 9.20
N LYS A 257 -9.92 14.85 9.86
CA LYS A 257 -11.25 14.34 10.20
C LYS A 257 -12.05 15.36 11.00
N THR A 258 -11.43 15.91 12.05
CA THR A 258 -12.08 16.91 12.91
C THR A 258 -12.40 18.19 12.15
N ALA A 259 -11.50 18.65 11.30
CA ALA A 259 -11.72 19.82 10.45
C ALA A 259 -12.88 19.62 9.47
N LEU A 260 -12.97 18.42 8.83
CA LEU A 260 -14.08 18.09 7.96
C LEU A 260 -15.42 18.06 8.72
N LEU A 261 -15.44 17.47 9.93
CA LEU A 261 -16.63 17.44 10.78
C LEU A 261 -17.15 18.85 11.09
N TYR A 262 -16.26 19.76 11.51
CA TYR A 262 -16.66 21.15 11.80
C TYR A 262 -17.15 21.84 10.53
N ARG A 263 -16.48 21.62 9.40
CA ARG A 263 -16.92 22.24 8.13
C ARG A 263 -18.33 21.78 7.74
N LEU A 264 -18.62 20.48 7.86
CA LEU A 264 -19.96 19.93 7.57
C LEU A 264 -21.04 20.46 8.52
N ARG A 265 -20.69 20.75 9.79
CA ARG A 265 -21.61 21.35 10.76
C ARG A 265 -21.89 22.82 10.51
N ASP A 266 -20.88 23.56 10.05
CA ASP A 266 -20.97 25.00 9.79
C ASP A 266 -21.75 25.33 8.50
N MET A 267 -21.91 24.35 7.61
CA MET A 267 -22.61 24.50 6.33
C MET A 267 -24.08 24.04 6.47
N SER A 268 -24.97 24.67 5.74
CA SER A 268 -26.37 24.21 5.61
C SER A 268 -26.43 22.86 4.85
N ALA A 269 -27.55 22.13 5.01
CA ALA A 269 -27.77 20.89 4.27
C ALA A 269 -27.71 21.10 2.74
N HIS A 270 -28.22 22.23 2.26
CA HIS A 270 -28.15 22.58 0.84
C HIS A 270 -26.72 22.81 0.36
N GLU A 271 -25.90 23.57 1.10
CA GLU A 271 -24.50 23.80 0.80
C GLU A 271 -23.68 22.52 0.84
N ASN A 272 -23.91 21.66 1.85
CA ASN A 272 -23.27 20.34 1.93
C ASN A 272 -23.55 19.51 0.68
N HIS A 273 -24.79 19.50 0.20
CA HIS A 273 -25.16 18.76 -1.00
C HIS A 273 -24.55 19.35 -2.27
N THR A 274 -24.59 20.67 -2.45
CA THR A 274 -24.13 21.34 -3.68
C THR A 274 -22.60 21.42 -3.77
N ARG A 275 -21.90 21.41 -2.63
CA ARG A 275 -20.43 21.55 -2.56
C ARG A 275 -19.70 20.30 -2.09
N VAL A 276 -20.37 19.14 -2.08
CA VAL A 276 -19.78 17.89 -1.63
C VAL A 276 -18.54 17.50 -2.46
N GLY A 277 -18.54 17.76 -3.77
CA GLY A 277 -17.40 17.56 -4.64
C GLY A 277 -16.19 18.43 -4.26
N ASP A 278 -16.44 19.71 -3.96
CA ASP A 278 -15.40 20.63 -3.48
C ASP A 278 -14.83 20.20 -2.13
N LEU A 279 -15.68 19.73 -1.21
CA LEU A 279 -15.25 19.19 0.08
C LEU A 279 -14.36 17.96 -0.10
N ALA A 280 -14.77 17.02 -0.96
CA ALA A 280 -14.01 15.82 -1.26
C ALA A 280 -12.66 16.17 -1.91
N ALA A 281 -12.64 17.06 -2.91
CA ALA A 281 -11.43 17.50 -3.58
C ALA A 281 -10.44 18.20 -2.65
N SER A 282 -10.93 19.13 -1.81
CA SER A 282 -10.10 19.85 -0.86
C SER A 282 -9.56 18.94 0.27
N TYR A 283 -10.37 17.98 0.71
CA TYR A 283 -9.97 17.00 1.73
C TYR A 283 -8.91 16.04 1.20
N GLN A 284 -9.12 15.46 0.00
CA GLN A 284 -8.13 14.66 -0.70
C GLN A 284 -6.82 15.42 -0.89
N ALA A 285 -6.92 16.68 -1.37
CA ALA A 285 -5.74 17.51 -1.59
C ALA A 285 -4.91 17.70 -0.31
N ALA A 286 -5.56 17.85 0.86
CA ALA A 286 -4.85 17.99 2.13
C ALA A 286 -4.09 16.73 2.54
N ILE A 287 -4.66 15.53 2.34
CA ILE A 287 -3.96 14.26 2.57
C ILE A 287 -2.76 14.14 1.63
N VAL A 288 -2.98 14.36 0.33
CA VAL A 288 -1.94 14.26 -0.70
C VAL A 288 -0.83 15.30 -0.47
N ASP A 289 -1.18 16.54 -0.11
CA ASP A 289 -0.19 17.58 0.23
C ASP A 289 0.76 17.15 1.35
N SER A 290 0.22 16.50 2.39
CA SER A 290 1.03 15.96 3.49
C SER A 290 2.00 14.87 3.02
N LEU A 291 1.52 13.93 2.19
CA LEU A 291 2.35 12.85 1.66
C LEU A 291 3.47 13.36 0.76
N ILE A 292 3.17 14.26 -0.16
CA ILE A 292 4.13 14.85 -1.10
C ILE A 292 5.19 15.69 -0.37
N GLU A 293 4.78 16.49 0.60
CA GLU A 293 5.70 17.33 1.38
C GLU A 293 6.73 16.48 2.13
N ARG A 294 6.31 15.39 2.80
CA ARG A 294 7.22 14.49 3.53
C ARG A 294 8.10 13.68 2.58
N ALA A 295 7.56 13.24 1.43
CA ALA A 295 8.37 12.57 0.41
C ALA A 295 9.50 13.48 -0.10
N GLY A 296 9.20 14.75 -0.43
CA GLY A 296 10.20 15.72 -0.84
C GLY A 296 11.28 15.97 0.22
N ARG A 297 10.86 16.18 1.48
CA ARG A 297 11.81 16.35 2.61
C ARG A 297 12.65 15.09 2.86
N GLY A 298 12.08 13.90 2.66
CA GLY A 298 12.82 12.64 2.78
C GLY A 298 13.91 12.50 1.73
N LEU A 299 13.63 12.91 0.49
CA LEU A 299 14.62 12.99 -0.58
C LEU A 299 15.74 13.98 -0.23
N GLU A 300 15.39 15.18 0.23
CA GLU A 300 16.36 16.19 0.69
C GLU A 300 17.23 15.67 1.85
N ALA A 301 16.60 15.05 2.87
CA ALA A 301 17.31 14.55 4.06
C ALA A 301 18.26 13.38 3.76
N THR A 302 17.99 12.61 2.69
CA THR A 302 18.83 11.47 2.28
C THR A 302 19.81 11.83 1.16
N GLY A 303 19.63 12.95 0.50
CA GLY A 303 20.40 13.34 -0.69
C GLY A 303 20.09 12.45 -1.91
N LEU A 304 18.96 11.75 -1.90
CA LEU A 304 18.53 10.88 -3.00
C LEU A 304 17.54 11.60 -3.93
N ASP A 305 17.55 11.22 -5.18
CA ASP A 305 16.62 11.68 -6.23
C ASP A 305 15.67 10.56 -6.72
N ARG A 306 15.62 9.44 -5.98
CA ARG A 306 14.84 8.25 -6.32
C ARG A 306 13.80 7.97 -5.25
N LEU A 307 12.53 7.90 -5.66
CA LEU A 307 11.39 7.67 -4.79
C LEU A 307 10.57 6.48 -5.28
N ALA A 308 10.35 5.49 -4.42
CA ALA A 308 9.36 4.44 -4.63
C ALA A 308 8.10 4.71 -3.81
N VAL A 309 6.96 4.17 -4.24
CA VAL A 309 5.70 4.27 -3.52
C VAL A 309 5.06 2.89 -3.38
N GLY A 310 4.47 2.60 -2.23
CA GLY A 310 3.75 1.36 -1.95
C GLY A 310 2.50 1.61 -1.10
N GLY A 311 1.67 0.58 -0.95
CA GLY A 311 0.41 0.65 -0.21
C GLY A 311 -0.77 1.13 -1.06
N GLY A 312 -2.00 0.81 -0.65
CA GLY A 312 -3.22 1.03 -1.43
C GLY A 312 -3.47 2.48 -1.85
N VAL A 313 -3.00 3.47 -1.05
CA VAL A 313 -3.12 4.90 -1.40
C VAL A 313 -2.26 5.26 -2.62
N ALA A 314 -1.24 4.46 -2.97
CA ALA A 314 -0.45 4.63 -4.19
C ALA A 314 -1.29 4.45 -5.47
N ALA A 315 -2.48 3.86 -5.38
CA ALA A 315 -3.43 3.78 -6.48
C ALA A 315 -4.16 5.12 -6.77
N ASN A 316 -4.16 6.07 -5.83
CA ASN A 316 -4.84 7.36 -5.96
C ASN A 316 -4.22 8.22 -7.08
N GLY A 317 -5.05 8.66 -8.04
CA GLY A 317 -4.59 9.40 -9.23
C GLY A 317 -4.04 10.78 -8.91
N GLU A 318 -4.62 11.51 -7.93
CA GLU A 318 -4.09 12.82 -7.52
C GLU A 318 -2.70 12.68 -6.87
N LEU A 319 -2.50 11.66 -6.03
CA LEU A 319 -1.17 11.37 -5.48
C LEU A 319 -0.17 11.07 -6.60
N ARG A 320 -0.52 10.21 -7.55
CA ARG A 320 0.34 9.87 -8.71
C ARG A 320 0.70 11.09 -9.54
N ARG A 321 -0.29 11.94 -9.84
CA ARG A 321 -0.09 13.18 -10.59
C ARG A 321 0.89 14.11 -9.86
N ARG A 322 0.74 14.27 -8.55
CA ARG A 322 1.59 15.15 -7.73
C ARG A 322 2.99 14.61 -7.50
N LEU A 323 3.15 13.29 -7.44
CA LEU A 323 4.46 12.63 -7.37
C LEU A 323 5.31 12.94 -8.60
N ALA A 324 4.70 13.01 -9.79
CA ALA A 324 5.41 13.36 -11.01
C ALA A 324 5.96 14.79 -11.02
N GLU A 325 5.43 15.68 -10.16
CA GLU A 325 5.87 17.07 -10.03
C GLU A 325 7.09 17.25 -9.08
N LEU A 326 7.54 16.20 -8.38
CA LEU A 326 8.63 16.29 -7.41
C LEU A 326 10.02 16.46 -8.02
N GLY A 327 10.18 16.29 -9.33
CA GLY A 327 11.49 16.37 -10.00
C GLY A 327 12.43 15.21 -9.66
N ALA A 328 11.93 14.15 -9.04
CA ALA A 328 12.65 12.93 -8.70
C ALA A 328 12.30 11.79 -9.67
N SER A 329 13.15 10.77 -9.74
CA SER A 329 12.84 9.51 -10.42
C SER A 329 11.84 8.71 -9.57
N VAL A 330 10.54 8.76 -9.93
CA VAL A 330 9.47 8.13 -9.17
C VAL A 330 9.09 6.78 -9.77
N HIS A 331 9.10 5.74 -8.93
CA HIS A 331 8.58 4.42 -9.26
C HIS A 331 7.30 4.12 -8.47
N VAL A 332 6.23 3.81 -9.19
CA VAL A 332 4.97 3.36 -8.59
C VAL A 332 4.64 2.00 -9.20
N PRO A 333 4.48 0.94 -8.40
CA PRO A 333 4.14 -0.38 -8.89
C PRO A 333 2.81 -0.39 -9.63
N ALA A 334 2.55 -1.43 -10.41
CA ALA A 334 1.24 -1.70 -10.98
C ALA A 334 0.16 -1.71 -9.88
N ARG A 335 -1.08 -1.31 -10.20
CA ARG A 335 -2.14 -1.13 -9.19
C ARG A 335 -2.38 -2.38 -8.34
N GLU A 336 -2.34 -3.56 -8.95
CA GLU A 336 -2.48 -4.85 -8.30
C GLU A 336 -1.35 -5.20 -7.31
N LEU A 337 -0.23 -4.49 -7.37
CA LEU A 337 0.90 -4.63 -6.44
C LEU A 337 0.94 -3.52 -5.38
N CYS A 338 0.05 -2.53 -5.46
CA CYS A 338 -0.03 -1.46 -4.47
C CYS A 338 -0.82 -1.86 -3.22
N THR A 339 -1.88 -2.69 -3.37
CA THR A 339 -2.67 -3.22 -2.25
C THR A 339 -1.99 -4.43 -1.64
N ASP A 340 -2.55 -4.96 -0.54
CA ASP A 340 -2.06 -6.18 0.08
C ASP A 340 -2.10 -7.33 -0.92
N ASN A 341 -1.00 -8.02 -1.08
CA ASN A 341 -0.85 -9.12 -2.04
C ASN A 341 0.31 -10.04 -1.65
N ALA A 342 0.28 -11.29 -2.13
CA ALA A 342 1.32 -12.25 -1.77
C ALA A 342 2.58 -12.15 -2.64
N ALA A 343 2.51 -11.53 -3.83
CA ALA A 343 3.70 -11.32 -4.66
C ALA A 343 4.72 -10.41 -3.98
N MET A 344 4.27 -9.39 -3.22
CA MET A 344 5.14 -8.52 -2.43
C MET A 344 5.86 -9.28 -1.32
N ILE A 345 5.18 -10.27 -0.72
CA ILE A 345 5.75 -11.15 0.31
C ILE A 345 6.79 -12.10 -0.30
N ALA A 346 6.49 -12.69 -1.46
CA ALA A 346 7.45 -13.50 -2.20
C ALA A 346 8.70 -12.70 -2.62
N ALA A 347 8.51 -11.44 -3.03
CA ALA A 347 9.61 -10.56 -3.40
C ALA A 347 10.52 -10.22 -2.21
N ALA A 348 9.96 -9.95 -1.04
CA ALA A 348 10.72 -9.75 0.20
C ALA A 348 11.44 -11.03 0.64
N ALA A 349 10.77 -12.18 0.59
CA ALA A 349 11.32 -13.48 0.95
C ALA A 349 12.52 -13.89 0.09
N ARG A 350 12.61 -13.37 -1.13
CA ARG A 350 13.72 -13.64 -2.05
C ARG A 350 15.06 -13.21 -1.46
N TYR A 351 15.07 -12.12 -0.69
CA TYR A 351 16.26 -11.53 -0.09
C TYR A 351 16.33 -11.76 1.43
N GLY A 352 15.24 -12.26 2.04
CA GLY A 352 15.15 -12.48 3.48
C GLY A 352 15.83 -13.75 3.98
N GLU A 353 15.84 -13.90 5.30
CA GLU A 353 16.34 -15.09 5.97
C GLU A 353 15.49 -16.32 5.63
N ARG A 354 16.17 -17.46 5.37
CA ARG A 354 15.55 -18.76 5.08
C ARG A 354 15.80 -19.70 6.25
N LEU A 355 14.76 -20.01 6.98
CA LEU A 355 14.82 -20.94 8.10
C LEU A 355 14.57 -22.37 7.62
N ARG A 356 15.32 -23.33 8.16
CA ARG A 356 15.12 -24.76 7.91
C ARG A 356 14.24 -25.39 8.99
N TYR A 357 13.58 -26.50 8.64
CA TYR A 357 12.88 -27.33 9.61
C TYR A 357 13.85 -27.82 10.71
N PRO A 358 13.47 -27.81 12.00
CA PRO A 358 12.19 -27.37 12.56
C PRO A 358 12.17 -25.90 13.07
N ALA A 359 13.22 -25.11 12.81
CA ALA A 359 13.44 -23.79 13.42
C ALA A 359 12.23 -22.82 13.26
N TYR A 360 11.56 -22.84 12.10
CA TYR A 360 10.42 -21.95 11.85
C TYR A 360 9.12 -22.37 12.55
N LEU A 361 9.04 -23.58 13.13
CA LEU A 361 7.83 -24.03 13.83
C LEU A 361 7.52 -23.16 15.05
N GLY A 362 8.55 -22.66 15.72
CA GLY A 362 8.42 -21.78 16.90
C GLY A 362 8.09 -20.32 16.58
N LEU A 363 8.03 -19.92 15.30
CA LEU A 363 7.66 -18.56 14.96
C LEU A 363 6.20 -18.27 15.29
N ASP A 364 5.95 -17.07 15.83
CA ASP A 364 4.61 -16.57 16.13
C ASP A 364 4.32 -15.27 15.40
N ALA A 365 3.05 -14.94 15.23
CA ALA A 365 2.60 -13.69 14.62
C ALA A 365 2.72 -12.53 15.63
N TYR A 366 2.88 -11.30 15.10
CA TYR A 366 2.87 -10.09 15.91
C TYR A 366 1.95 -9.02 15.31
N ALA A 367 1.22 -8.30 16.18
CA ALA A 367 0.23 -7.28 15.74
C ALA A 367 0.88 -5.95 15.36
N THR A 368 1.81 -5.47 16.18
CA THR A 368 2.46 -4.16 16.06
C THR A 368 3.88 -4.23 16.60
N GLY A 369 4.70 -3.23 16.26
CA GLY A 369 6.07 -3.14 16.77
C GLY A 369 7.10 -3.84 15.87
N GLU A 370 8.24 -4.18 16.47
CA GLU A 370 9.32 -4.89 15.79
C GLU A 370 9.06 -6.42 15.83
N ARG A 371 9.57 -7.09 14.80
CA ARG A 371 9.53 -8.55 14.71
C ARG A 371 10.16 -9.15 15.97
N PRO A 372 9.49 -10.10 16.66
CA PRO A 372 10.10 -10.86 17.75
C PRO A 372 11.37 -11.58 17.27
N ARG A 373 12.42 -11.48 18.06
CA ARG A 373 13.71 -12.14 17.76
C ARG A 373 13.65 -13.63 18.03
#